data_5ac602c57fa8452bfe6656ede7656f23
#
_entry.id   5ac602c57fa8452bfe6656ede7656f23
#
_cell.length_a   1.000
_cell.length_b   1.000
_cell.length_c   1.000
_cell.angle_alpha   90.00
_cell.angle_beta   90.00
_cell.angle_gamma   90.00
#
_symmetry.space_group_name_H-M   'P 1'
#
loop_
_entity.id
_entity.type
_entity.pdbx_description
1 polymer ?
#
loop_
_entity_poly.entity_id
_entity_poly.type
_entity_poly.pdbx_seq_one_letter_code
_entity_poly.pdbx_strand_id
1 'polypeptide(L)'
;KDLAEQLGYPPSIKGLVVTRIDPGSQAAMSGVRTGDLLVEINHEKIKNLSDYTRTMRKIEKGQTAHMLFRRGNSQIFVVRFEK
;
A
#
# COMPACT_ATOMS: atom_id res chain seq x y z
N LYS A 1 -14.14 -7.47 12.24
CA LYS A 1 -14.27 -7.09 10.84
C LYS A 1 -13.00 -6.47 10.33
N ASP A 2 -12.74 -6.69 9.07
CA ASP A 2 -11.59 -6.17 8.38
C ASP A 2 -11.71 -4.64 8.27
N LEU A 3 -10.62 -3.94 8.56
CA LEU A 3 -10.60 -2.48 8.47
C LEU A 3 -10.90 -2.01 7.04
N ALA A 4 -10.43 -2.75 6.03
CA ALA A 4 -10.70 -2.40 4.64
C ALA A 4 -12.20 -2.40 4.36
N GLU A 5 -12.94 -3.38 4.90
CA GLU A 5 -14.39 -3.43 4.74
C GLU A 5 -15.07 -2.25 5.41
N GLN A 6 -14.55 -1.83 6.56
CA GLN A 6 -15.10 -0.69 7.28
C GLN A 6 -14.94 0.61 6.48
N LEU A 7 -13.92 0.67 5.63
CA LEU A 7 -13.66 1.83 4.79
C LEU A 7 -14.39 1.75 3.45
N GLY A 8 -15.19 0.69 3.23
CA GLY A 8 -16.00 0.57 2.03
C GLY A 8 -15.35 -0.20 0.89
N TYR A 9 -14.22 -0.82 1.10
CA TYR A 9 -13.61 -1.65 0.06
C TYR A 9 -14.37 -2.97 -0.07
N PRO A 10 -14.59 -3.45 -1.31
CA PRO A 10 -15.26 -4.73 -1.51
C PRO A 10 -14.49 -5.88 -0.85
N PRO A 11 -15.20 -6.91 -0.33
CA PRO A 11 -14.51 -8.05 0.30
C PRO A 11 -13.57 -8.80 -0.63
N SER A 12 -13.80 -8.71 -1.94
CA SER A 12 -12.94 -9.37 -2.92
C SER A 12 -11.59 -8.71 -3.07
N ILE A 13 -11.43 -7.48 -2.58
CA ILE A 13 -10.18 -6.75 -2.69
C ILE A 13 -9.42 -6.87 -1.38
N LYS A 14 -8.22 -7.43 -1.45
CA LYS A 14 -7.35 -7.60 -0.30
C LYS A 14 -6.19 -6.63 -0.37
N GLY A 15 -5.71 -6.20 0.79
CA GLY A 15 -4.58 -5.31 0.86
C GLY A 15 -4.35 -4.81 2.28
N LEU A 16 -3.38 -3.92 2.43
CA LEU A 16 -3.08 -3.29 3.72
C LEU A 16 -3.60 -1.86 3.71
N VAL A 17 -4.41 -1.53 4.71
CA VAL A 17 -4.92 -0.17 4.88
C VAL A 17 -3.83 0.71 5.48
N VAL A 18 -3.64 1.88 4.90
CA VAL A 18 -2.74 2.88 5.46
C VAL A 18 -3.46 3.56 6.62
N THR A 19 -2.97 3.35 7.84
CA THR A 19 -3.62 3.90 9.03
C THR A 19 -2.92 5.13 9.56
N ARG A 20 -1.66 5.36 9.16
CA ARG A 20 -0.89 6.50 9.63
C ARG A 20 0.15 6.89 8.60
N ILE A 21 0.34 8.19 8.42
CA ILE A 21 1.38 8.72 7.54
C ILE A 21 2.14 9.80 8.31
N ASP A 22 3.45 9.62 8.42
CA ASP A 22 4.28 10.62 9.08
C ASP A 22 4.50 11.81 8.14
N PRO A 23 4.32 13.04 8.64
CA PRO A 23 4.59 14.22 7.82
C PRO A 23 6.04 14.23 7.35
N GLY A 24 6.25 14.58 6.09
CA GLY A 24 7.58 14.64 5.51
C GLY A 24 8.14 13.32 5.05
N SER A 25 7.42 12.21 5.24
CA SER A 25 7.86 10.90 4.76
C SER A 25 7.69 10.80 3.24
N GLN A 26 8.33 9.79 2.64
CA GLN A 26 8.15 9.53 1.22
C GLN A 26 6.67 9.31 0.88
N ALA A 27 5.95 8.61 1.75
CA ALA A 27 4.52 8.36 1.53
C ALA A 27 3.74 9.67 1.47
N ALA A 28 3.98 10.57 2.44
CA ALA A 28 3.29 11.85 2.46
C ALA A 28 3.60 12.68 1.22
N MET A 29 4.88 12.70 0.82
CA MET A 29 5.31 13.49 -0.34
C MET A 29 4.80 12.90 -1.65
N SER A 30 4.49 11.61 -1.67
CA SER A 30 3.97 10.94 -2.86
C SER A 30 2.46 11.01 -2.99
N GLY A 31 1.79 11.61 -2.01
CA GLY A 31 0.34 11.76 -2.06
C GLY A 31 -0.46 10.61 -1.46
N VAL A 32 0.21 9.66 -0.81
CA VAL A 32 -0.50 8.59 -0.11
C VAL A 32 -1.21 9.18 1.11
N ARG A 33 -2.43 8.74 1.35
CA ARG A 33 -3.25 9.22 2.47
C ARG A 33 -3.73 8.07 3.33
N THR A 34 -4.07 8.38 4.57
CA THR A 34 -4.71 7.38 5.43
C THR A 34 -6.01 6.93 4.78
N GLY A 35 -6.30 5.64 4.89
CA GLY A 35 -7.45 5.04 4.23
C GLY A 35 -7.14 4.45 2.87
N ASP A 36 -6.00 4.76 2.29
CA ASP A 36 -5.59 4.12 1.04
C ASP A 36 -5.27 2.65 1.30
N LEU A 37 -5.44 1.83 0.28
CA LEU A 37 -5.22 0.39 0.39
C LEU A 37 -4.04 -0.01 -0.49
N LEU A 38 -2.98 -0.52 0.13
CA LEU A 38 -1.83 -1.05 -0.60
C LEU A 38 -2.16 -2.45 -1.08
N VAL A 39 -2.17 -2.67 -2.39
CA VAL A 39 -2.59 -3.94 -2.97
C VAL A 39 -1.46 -4.71 -3.66
N GLU A 40 -0.41 -4.03 -4.14
CA GLU A 40 0.71 -4.69 -4.80
C GLU A 40 2.00 -3.94 -4.56
N ILE A 41 3.09 -4.70 -4.51
CA ILE A 41 4.45 -4.15 -4.52
C ILE A 41 5.22 -4.91 -5.59
N ASN A 42 5.77 -4.19 -6.57
CA ASN A 42 6.54 -4.79 -7.66
C ASN A 42 5.78 -5.95 -8.31
N HIS A 43 4.48 -5.76 -8.54
CA HIS A 43 3.56 -6.73 -9.16
C HIS A 43 3.26 -7.95 -8.30
N GLU A 44 3.71 -7.99 -7.05
CA GLU A 44 3.35 -9.07 -6.12
C GLU A 44 2.19 -8.61 -5.26
N LYS A 45 1.17 -9.43 -5.15
CA LYS A 45 -0.02 -9.08 -4.37
C LYS A 45 0.28 -9.04 -2.88
N ILE A 46 -0.21 -8.00 -2.23
CA ILE A 46 -0.03 -7.80 -0.79
C ILE A 46 -1.41 -7.91 -0.15
N LYS A 47 -1.66 -9.00 0.55
CA LYS A 47 -2.95 -9.26 1.17
C LYS A 47 -2.94 -8.97 2.66
N ASN A 48 -1.76 -9.01 3.27
CA ASN A 48 -1.63 -8.84 4.73
C ASN A 48 -0.23 -8.35 5.06
N LEU A 49 0.01 -8.11 6.33
CA LEU A 49 1.29 -7.60 6.79
C LEU A 49 2.44 -8.57 6.51
N SER A 50 2.16 -9.86 6.61
CA SER A 50 3.16 -10.89 6.34
C SER A 50 3.66 -10.81 4.89
N ASP A 51 2.74 -10.63 3.94
CA ASP A 51 3.10 -10.45 2.54
C ASP A 51 3.97 -9.21 2.35
N TYR A 52 3.58 -8.12 3.00
CA TYR A 52 4.33 -6.86 2.93
C TYR A 52 5.76 -7.06 3.42
N THR A 53 5.92 -7.65 4.58
CA THR A 53 7.24 -7.86 5.18
C THR A 53 8.11 -8.74 4.27
N ARG A 54 7.54 -9.83 3.77
CA ARG A 54 8.26 -10.75 2.90
C ARG A 54 8.71 -10.07 1.61
N THR A 55 7.81 -9.33 0.98
CA THR A 55 8.12 -8.67 -0.28
C THR A 55 9.15 -7.56 -0.09
N MET A 56 9.03 -6.79 0.98
CA MET A 56 9.99 -5.72 1.25
C MET A 56 11.39 -6.24 1.54
N ARG A 57 11.50 -7.44 2.11
CA ARG A 57 12.83 -8.04 2.35
C ARG A 57 13.56 -8.38 1.06
N LYS A 58 12.84 -8.64 -0.02
CA LYS A 58 13.45 -8.93 -1.31
C LYS A 58 14.03 -7.69 -1.97
N ILE A 59 13.60 -6.51 -1.54
CA ILE A 59 14.03 -5.25 -2.12
C ILE A 59 15.23 -4.76 -1.34
N GLU A 60 16.34 -4.56 -2.04
CA GLU A 60 17.57 -4.14 -1.40
C GLU A 60 17.58 -2.63 -1.16
N LYS A 61 18.34 -2.21 -0.18
CA LYS A 61 18.49 -0.79 0.12
C LYS A 61 18.97 -0.05 -1.12
N GLY A 62 18.33 1.07 -1.41
CA GLY A 62 18.64 1.87 -2.59
C GLY A 62 17.82 1.51 -3.81
N GLN A 63 17.14 0.37 -3.80
CA GLN A 63 16.26 -0.01 -4.90
C GLN A 63 14.89 0.63 -4.75
N THR A 64 14.21 0.78 -5.88
CA THR A 64 12.87 1.37 -5.93
C THR A 64 11.81 0.30 -5.83
N ALA A 65 10.83 0.52 -4.96
CA ALA A 65 9.65 -0.33 -4.85
C ALA A 65 8.49 0.39 -5.54
N HIS A 66 7.83 -0.31 -6.47
CA HIS A 66 6.64 0.22 -7.13
C HIS A 66 5.42 -0.30 -6.39
N MET A 67 4.70 0.59 -5.73
CA MET A 67 3.56 0.22 -4.90
C MET A 67 2.27 0.67 -5.55
N LEU A 68 1.32 -0.25 -5.66
CA LEU A 68 0.01 0.01 -6.24
C LEU A 68 -0.98 0.20 -5.09
N PHE A 69 -1.66 1.35 -5.10
CA PHE A 69 -2.65 1.68 -4.09
C PHE A 69 -4.03 1.85 -4.71
N ARG A 70 -5.05 1.58 -3.90
CA ARG A 70 -6.43 1.91 -4.24
C ARG A 70 -6.92 2.98 -3.28
N ARG A 71 -7.73 3.90 -3.82
CA ARG A 71 -8.41 4.94 -3.03
C ARG A 71 -9.87 4.88 -3.40
N GLY A 72 -10.69 4.40 -2.45
CA GLY A 72 -12.09 4.18 -2.74
C GLY A 72 -12.27 3.05 -3.75
N ASN A 73 -13.40 3.06 -4.45
CA ASN A 73 -13.73 1.96 -5.36
C ASN A 73 -13.21 2.18 -6.78
N SER A 74 -12.75 3.38 -7.12
CA SER A 74 -12.49 3.70 -8.51
C SER A 74 -11.09 4.21 -8.79
N GLN A 75 -10.35 4.64 -7.78
CA GLN A 75 -9.03 5.21 -8.00
C GLN A 75 -7.93 4.20 -7.72
N ILE A 76 -7.01 4.09 -8.67
CA ILE A 76 -5.82 3.24 -8.54
C ILE A 76 -4.64 4.09 -8.95
N PHE A 77 -3.57 4.07 -8.14
CA PHE A 77 -2.38 4.84 -8.49
C PHE A 77 -1.12 4.10 -8.04
N VAL A 78 -0.03 4.38 -8.73
CA VAL A 78 1.26 3.75 -8.46
C VAL A 78 2.19 4.79 -7.86
N VAL A 79 2.89 4.41 -6.80
CA VAL A 79 3.85 5.26 -6.13
C VAL A 79 5.19 4.55 -6.12
N ARG A 80 6.25 5.28 -6.39
CA ARG A 80 7.61 4.74 -6.31
C ARG A 80 8.24 5.13 -4.99
N PHE A 81 8.66 4.11 -4.25
CA PHE A 81 9.36 4.30 -2.98
C PHE A 81 10.80 3.85 -3.12
N GLU A 82 11.71 4.66 -2.64
CA GLU A 82 13.10 4.26 -2.59
C GLU A 82 13.38 3.64 -1.23
N LYS A 83 13.87 2.42 -1.22
CA LYS A 83 14.22 1.75 0.01
C LYS A 83 15.67 2.12 0.43
#